data_fc1cb7c3175a5157ded7064d749c865a
#
_entry.id   fc1cb7c3175a5157ded7064d749c865a
#
_cell.length_a   1.000
_cell.length_b   1.000
_cell.length_c   1.000
_cell.angle_alpha   90.00
_cell.angle_beta   90.00
_cell.angle_gamma   90.00
#
_symmetry.space_group_name_H-M   'P 1'
#
loop_
_entity.id
_entity.type
_entity.pdbx_description
1 polymer ?
#
loop_
_entity_poly.entity_id
_entity_poly.type
_entity_poly.pdbx_seq_one_letter_code
_entity_poly.pdbx_strand_id
1 'polypeptide(L)'
;MIPRLAAVAGLLMSSGLAVAMVGGAPPAETAIARHVVLLVGSRATSCTGVAIAPDLVLTAAHCALPGADYKLVEFDTAHVPQLKDVASIARHPQFELATLLAHRATADVALMKLAAPLPAAFAPVPLADAGRTVVPGDEFIVAGNGVTVRGDGRTGGTVRAATLVATGQPGTLQIRLFDPATKGERAGFGACTGDSGAPVFEAAPRLAVIGVVSWSTGPKLTDGCGGLTGVTPLTRYRAWIVETAVKMGAALAP
;
A
#
# COMPACT_ATOMS: atom_id res chain seq x y z
N MET A 1 -68.73 -2.01 -6.25
CA MET A 1 -67.48 -2.39 -6.95
C MET A 1 -66.42 -1.37 -6.55
N ILE A 2 -65.44 -1.77 -5.71
CA ILE A 2 -64.35 -0.90 -5.26
C ILE A 2 -63.07 -1.40 -5.93
N PRO A 3 -62.31 -0.59 -6.68
CA PRO A 3 -61.06 -1.02 -7.27
C PRO A 3 -59.95 -1.10 -6.22
N ARG A 4 -59.27 -2.24 -6.15
CA ARG A 4 -58.06 -2.47 -5.35
C ARG A 4 -56.87 -1.84 -6.08
N LEU A 5 -56.30 -0.78 -5.53
CA LEU A 5 -54.97 -0.30 -5.92
C LEU A 5 -53.91 -1.29 -5.43
N ALA A 6 -53.18 -1.90 -6.33
CA ALA A 6 -51.99 -2.66 -6.05
C ALA A 6 -50.79 -1.69 -5.91
N ALA A 7 -50.24 -1.58 -4.70
CA ALA A 7 -49.00 -0.86 -4.47
C ALA A 7 -47.82 -1.71 -4.93
N VAL A 8 -47.14 -1.30 -5.98
CA VAL A 8 -45.86 -1.88 -6.42
C VAL A 8 -44.75 -1.29 -5.53
N ALA A 9 -44.27 -2.06 -4.58
CA ALA A 9 -43.07 -1.72 -3.81
C ALA A 9 -41.84 -1.93 -4.70
N GLY A 10 -41.28 -0.84 -5.20
CA GLY A 10 -40.00 -0.84 -5.89
C GLY A 10 -38.86 -1.17 -4.93
N LEU A 11 -38.24 -2.33 -5.11
CA LEU A 11 -37.02 -2.73 -4.41
C LEU A 11 -35.87 -1.91 -4.98
N LEU A 12 -35.45 -0.85 -4.29
CA LEU A 12 -34.22 -0.14 -4.57
C LEU A 12 -33.06 -1.07 -4.21
N MET A 13 -32.52 -1.77 -5.21
CA MET A 13 -31.23 -2.43 -5.08
C MET A 13 -30.16 -1.35 -4.99
N SER A 14 -29.71 -1.03 -3.76
CA SER A 14 -28.47 -0.31 -3.55
C SER A 14 -27.32 -1.18 -4.03
N SER A 15 -26.79 -0.88 -5.21
CA SER A 15 -25.52 -1.42 -5.69
C SER A 15 -24.43 -0.92 -4.74
N GLY A 16 -24.06 -1.76 -3.77
CA GLY A 16 -22.91 -1.53 -2.93
C GLY A 16 -21.66 -1.46 -3.81
N LEU A 17 -21.06 -0.28 -3.90
CA LEU A 17 -19.78 -0.10 -4.55
C LEU A 17 -18.75 -0.96 -3.81
N ALA A 18 -18.13 -1.88 -4.52
CA ALA A 18 -17.00 -2.65 -4.01
C ALA A 18 -15.80 -1.69 -3.81
N VAL A 19 -15.20 -1.70 -2.63
CA VAL A 19 -14.20 -0.70 -2.21
C VAL A 19 -12.88 -1.38 -1.78
N ALA A 20 -11.70 -1.04 -2.35
CA ALA A 20 -10.34 -1.56 -2.05
C ALA A 20 -9.76 -0.91 -0.78
N MET A 21 -8.67 -1.45 -0.18
CA MET A 21 -8.48 -1.46 1.27
C MET A 21 -9.79 -1.86 1.95
N VAL A 22 -9.81 -2.90 2.73
CA VAL A 22 -11.06 -3.38 3.33
C VAL A 22 -11.71 -2.32 4.23
N GLY A 23 -12.97 -2.51 4.54
CA GLY A 23 -13.72 -1.60 5.40
C GLY A 23 -14.45 -0.48 4.67
N GLY A 24 -14.41 -0.45 3.34
CA GLY A 24 -15.13 0.55 2.56
C GLY A 24 -14.33 1.82 2.26
N ALA A 25 -12.99 1.76 2.27
CA ALA A 25 -12.15 2.90 1.95
C ALA A 25 -12.45 3.46 0.54
N PRO A 26 -12.61 4.78 0.37
CA PRO A 26 -12.92 5.39 -0.92
C PRO A 26 -11.74 5.29 -1.90
N PRO A 27 -11.95 5.46 -3.22
CA PRO A 27 -10.88 5.73 -4.16
C PRO A 27 -10.03 6.91 -3.68
N ALA A 28 -8.72 6.76 -3.81
CA ALA A 28 -7.80 7.81 -3.40
C ALA A 28 -7.95 9.05 -4.32
N GLU A 29 -7.82 10.22 -3.73
CA GLU A 29 -7.72 11.46 -4.52
C GLU A 29 -6.49 11.39 -5.45
N THR A 30 -6.57 12.05 -6.59
CA THR A 30 -5.49 12.08 -7.59
C THR A 30 -4.15 12.55 -6.99
N ALA A 31 -4.19 13.48 -6.03
CA ALA A 31 -3.02 13.98 -5.32
C ALA A 31 -2.24 12.87 -4.58
N ILE A 32 -2.93 11.82 -4.14
CA ILE A 32 -2.35 10.63 -3.48
C ILE A 32 -2.12 9.50 -4.50
N ALA A 33 -3.14 9.21 -5.31
CA ALA A 33 -3.11 8.07 -6.23
C ALA A 33 -1.94 8.11 -7.22
N ARG A 34 -1.54 9.30 -7.68
CA ARG A 34 -0.43 9.50 -8.62
C ARG A 34 0.94 9.03 -8.11
N HIS A 35 1.09 8.79 -6.83
CA HIS A 35 2.33 8.30 -6.23
C HIS A 35 2.36 6.78 -6.08
N VAL A 36 1.20 6.13 -6.22
CA VAL A 36 1.01 4.71 -5.92
C VAL A 36 1.03 3.89 -7.19
N VAL A 37 1.82 2.83 -7.22
CA VAL A 37 1.98 1.95 -8.39
C VAL A 37 1.54 0.53 -8.05
N LEU A 38 0.94 -0.16 -9.03
CA LEU A 38 0.62 -1.58 -8.96
C LEU A 38 1.81 -2.38 -9.48
N LEU A 39 2.26 -3.35 -8.68
CA LEU A 39 3.33 -4.28 -9.03
C LEU A 39 2.78 -5.70 -9.16
N VAL A 40 3.17 -6.40 -10.22
CA VAL A 40 2.83 -7.81 -10.43
C VAL A 40 4.08 -8.63 -10.68
N GLY A 41 4.07 -9.88 -10.24
CA GLY A 41 5.15 -10.81 -10.44
C GLY A 41 4.71 -12.10 -11.13
N SER A 42 5.61 -12.75 -11.85
CA SER A 42 5.36 -13.98 -12.63
C SER A 42 4.89 -15.18 -11.77
N ARG A 43 5.03 -15.09 -10.44
CA ARG A 43 4.54 -16.11 -9.48
C ARG A 43 3.23 -15.72 -8.82
N ALA A 44 2.33 -15.08 -9.56
CA ALA A 44 1.04 -14.60 -9.07
C ALA A 44 1.14 -13.62 -7.89
N THR A 45 2.27 -12.90 -7.78
CA THR A 45 2.44 -11.83 -6.80
C THR A 45 1.70 -10.59 -7.28
N SER A 46 0.90 -9.99 -6.39
CA SER A 46 0.34 -8.65 -6.57
C SER A 46 0.68 -7.83 -5.34
N CYS A 47 1.32 -6.70 -5.54
CA CYS A 47 1.79 -5.79 -4.51
C CYS A 47 1.57 -4.34 -4.93
N THR A 48 1.75 -3.46 -3.99
CA THR A 48 1.75 -2.02 -4.20
C THR A 48 3.18 -1.49 -4.05
N GLY A 49 3.49 -0.40 -4.71
CA GLY A 49 4.72 0.36 -4.52
C GLY A 49 4.44 1.85 -4.54
N VAL A 50 5.47 2.64 -4.30
CA VAL A 50 5.42 4.09 -4.35
C VAL A 50 6.56 4.64 -5.21
N ALA A 51 6.26 5.59 -6.08
CA ALA A 51 7.24 6.30 -6.89
C ALA A 51 8.04 7.26 -6.00
N ILE A 52 9.37 7.08 -5.91
CA ILE A 52 10.27 7.97 -5.14
C ILE A 52 11.28 8.70 -6.03
N ALA A 53 11.39 8.30 -7.31
CA ALA A 53 12.12 9.00 -8.37
C ALA A 53 11.42 8.73 -9.71
N PRO A 54 11.77 9.43 -10.81
CA PRO A 54 11.12 9.24 -12.11
C PRO A 54 11.16 7.80 -12.64
N ASP A 55 12.08 6.98 -12.19
CA ASP A 55 12.25 5.60 -12.63
C ASP A 55 12.57 4.63 -11.47
N LEU A 56 12.26 5.05 -10.23
CA LEU A 56 12.53 4.25 -9.04
C LEU A 56 11.27 4.11 -8.19
N VAL A 57 10.93 2.85 -7.90
CA VAL A 57 9.80 2.46 -7.06
C VAL A 57 10.31 1.83 -5.77
N LEU A 58 9.76 2.27 -4.65
CA LEU A 58 9.96 1.68 -3.34
C LEU A 58 8.79 0.75 -3.03
N THR A 59 9.07 -0.42 -2.46
CA THR A 59 8.06 -1.43 -2.08
C THR A 59 8.56 -2.29 -0.91
N ALA A 60 7.79 -3.28 -0.48
CA ALA A 60 8.23 -4.27 0.49
C ALA A 60 9.20 -5.30 -0.13
N ALA A 61 10.16 -5.80 0.64
CA ALA A 61 11.14 -6.77 0.15
C ALA A 61 10.51 -8.13 -0.19
N HIS A 62 9.47 -8.54 0.53
CA HIS A 62 8.74 -9.77 0.22
C HIS A 62 7.97 -9.70 -1.10
N CYS A 63 7.73 -8.51 -1.65
CA CYS A 63 7.17 -8.29 -2.98
C CYS A 63 8.17 -8.51 -4.12
N ALA A 64 9.46 -8.66 -3.80
CA ALA A 64 10.57 -8.70 -4.74
C ALA A 64 11.46 -9.95 -4.57
N LEU A 65 10.87 -11.10 -4.27
CA LEU A 65 11.61 -12.33 -4.01
C LEU A 65 12.37 -12.83 -5.27
N PRO A 66 13.54 -13.47 -5.11
CA PRO A 66 14.32 -13.97 -6.25
C PRO A 66 13.57 -15.03 -7.06
N GLY A 67 13.92 -15.11 -8.35
CA GLY A 67 13.41 -16.12 -9.26
C GLY A 67 11.99 -15.85 -9.77
N ALA A 68 11.53 -14.59 -9.71
CA ALA A 68 10.34 -14.11 -10.39
C ALA A 68 10.68 -12.87 -11.21
N ASP A 69 9.95 -12.65 -12.31
CA ASP A 69 9.98 -11.43 -13.08
C ASP A 69 8.90 -10.49 -12.54
N TYR A 70 9.21 -9.20 -12.48
CA TYR A 70 8.30 -8.19 -11.95
C TYR A 70 8.02 -7.12 -12.99
N LYS A 71 6.79 -6.62 -13.00
CA LYS A 71 6.33 -5.54 -13.85
C LYS A 71 5.55 -4.52 -13.03
N LEU A 72 5.65 -3.26 -13.42
CA LEU A 72 4.70 -2.24 -13.02
C LEU A 72 3.51 -2.29 -13.98
N VAL A 73 2.31 -2.12 -13.48
CA VAL A 73 1.07 -2.07 -14.27
C VAL A 73 0.55 -0.63 -14.31
N GLU A 74 0.35 -0.12 -15.51
CA GLU A 74 -0.40 1.09 -15.80
C GLU A 74 -1.68 0.69 -16.55
N PHE A 75 -2.79 1.33 -16.26
CA PHE A 75 -4.01 1.17 -17.06
C PHE A 75 -4.15 2.36 -18.01
N ASP A 76 -4.34 2.08 -19.29
CA ASP A 76 -4.64 3.13 -20.27
C ASP A 76 -6.08 3.66 -20.13
N THR A 77 -6.46 4.60 -20.98
CA THR A 77 -7.79 5.23 -20.96
C THR A 77 -8.93 4.26 -21.26
N ALA A 78 -8.64 3.10 -21.87
CA ALA A 78 -9.58 2.01 -22.10
C ALA A 78 -9.56 0.94 -21.00
N HIS A 79 -8.86 1.21 -19.87
CA HIS A 79 -8.61 0.28 -18.77
C HIS A 79 -7.87 -1.01 -19.20
N VAL A 80 -7.08 -0.96 -20.27
CA VAL A 80 -6.23 -2.07 -20.68
C VAL A 80 -4.89 -1.97 -19.95
N PRO A 81 -4.42 -3.07 -19.28
CA PRO A 81 -3.16 -3.04 -18.54
C PRO A 81 -1.96 -2.96 -19.49
N GLN A 82 -1.09 -2.00 -19.25
CA GLN A 82 0.20 -1.80 -19.89
C GLN A 82 1.29 -2.18 -18.92
N LEU A 83 2.14 -3.16 -19.28
CA LEU A 83 3.20 -3.65 -18.42
C LEU A 83 4.50 -2.89 -18.69
N LYS A 84 5.14 -2.39 -17.64
CA LYS A 84 6.45 -1.71 -17.68
C LYS A 84 7.50 -2.57 -17.02
N ASP A 85 8.66 -2.67 -17.67
CA ASP A 85 9.74 -3.53 -17.24
C ASP A 85 10.48 -3.00 -16.02
N VAL A 86 10.80 -3.89 -15.10
CA VAL A 86 11.74 -3.65 -14.02
C VAL A 86 13.13 -4.09 -14.49
N ALA A 87 14.08 -3.15 -14.53
CA ALA A 87 15.44 -3.40 -14.99
C ALA A 87 16.32 -4.04 -13.91
N SER A 88 16.16 -3.62 -12.66
CA SER A 88 16.91 -4.18 -11.53
C SER A 88 16.17 -4.00 -10.22
N ILE A 89 16.51 -4.86 -9.24
CA ILE A 89 15.88 -4.91 -7.92
C ILE A 89 16.97 -4.95 -6.86
N ALA A 90 16.83 -4.13 -5.83
CA ALA A 90 17.62 -4.21 -4.61
C ALA A 90 16.70 -4.43 -3.41
N ARG A 91 16.92 -5.51 -2.68
CA ARG A 91 16.26 -5.78 -1.39
C ARG A 91 17.21 -5.41 -0.27
N HIS A 92 16.68 -4.93 0.83
CA HIS A 92 17.52 -4.66 1.99
C HIS A 92 18.24 -5.94 2.43
N PRO A 93 19.57 -5.91 2.68
CA PRO A 93 20.33 -7.13 2.97
C PRO A 93 19.94 -7.83 4.27
N GLN A 94 19.33 -7.09 5.21
CA GLN A 94 18.80 -7.65 6.46
C GLN A 94 17.33 -8.12 6.37
N PHE A 95 16.77 -8.21 5.17
CA PHE A 95 15.46 -8.81 5.01
C PHE A 95 15.54 -10.32 5.12
N GLU A 96 14.71 -10.89 5.99
CA GLU A 96 14.58 -12.33 6.19
C GLU A 96 13.13 -12.76 6.07
N LEU A 97 12.81 -13.54 5.02
CA LEU A 97 11.45 -14.01 4.77
C LEU A 97 10.93 -14.90 5.92
N ALA A 98 11.76 -15.75 6.49
CA ALA A 98 11.38 -16.62 7.61
C ALA A 98 10.97 -15.80 8.86
N THR A 99 11.67 -14.69 9.10
CA THR A 99 11.34 -13.75 10.19
C THR A 99 9.99 -13.08 9.95
N LEU A 100 9.72 -12.65 8.71
CA LEU A 100 8.42 -12.08 8.33
C LEU A 100 7.29 -13.09 8.51
N LEU A 101 7.46 -14.33 8.02
CA LEU A 101 6.46 -15.39 8.14
C LEU A 101 6.22 -15.81 9.59
N ALA A 102 7.18 -15.61 10.47
CA ALA A 102 7.03 -15.78 11.92
C ALA A 102 6.40 -14.56 12.63
N HIS A 103 5.82 -13.61 11.86
CA HIS A 103 5.22 -12.35 12.35
C HIS A 103 6.18 -11.49 13.18
N ARG A 104 7.47 -11.52 12.85
CA ARG A 104 8.52 -10.71 13.51
C ARG A 104 9.01 -9.62 12.56
N ALA A 105 9.47 -8.51 13.16
CA ALA A 105 10.02 -7.39 12.41
C ALA A 105 11.30 -7.78 11.66
N THR A 106 11.37 -7.42 10.39
CA THR A 106 12.53 -7.56 9.51
C THR A 106 12.64 -6.33 8.63
N ALA A 107 13.76 -6.15 7.92
CA ALA A 107 13.98 -5.03 7.00
C ALA A 107 13.19 -5.23 5.69
N ASP A 108 11.86 -5.24 5.78
CA ASP A 108 10.96 -5.53 4.66
C ASP A 108 10.81 -4.31 3.73
N VAL A 109 11.90 -3.98 3.04
CA VAL A 109 11.99 -2.83 2.11
C VAL A 109 12.85 -3.19 0.90
N ALA A 110 12.39 -2.80 -0.30
CA ALA A 110 13.08 -3.01 -1.58
C ALA A 110 12.91 -1.82 -2.51
N LEU A 111 13.88 -1.67 -3.42
CA LEU A 111 13.84 -0.73 -4.52
C LEU A 111 13.76 -1.50 -5.84
N MET A 112 12.91 -1.02 -6.75
CA MET A 112 12.79 -1.51 -8.13
C MET A 112 13.11 -0.38 -9.09
N LYS A 113 14.19 -0.52 -9.86
CA LYS A 113 14.55 0.39 -10.95
C LYS A 113 13.79 -0.02 -12.20
N LEU A 114 13.09 0.91 -12.80
CA LEU A 114 12.38 0.68 -14.06
C LEU A 114 13.33 0.78 -15.25
N ALA A 115 13.01 0.07 -16.33
CA ALA A 115 13.76 0.14 -17.59
C ALA A 115 13.54 1.47 -18.35
N ALA A 116 12.46 2.17 -18.03
CA ALA A 116 12.11 3.48 -18.58
C ALA A 116 11.46 4.34 -17.47
N PRO A 117 11.44 5.67 -17.62
CA PRO A 117 10.74 6.54 -16.68
C PRO A 117 9.27 6.17 -16.52
N LEU A 118 8.74 6.46 -15.33
CA LEU A 118 7.32 6.33 -15.03
C LEU A 118 6.48 7.13 -16.04
N PRO A 119 5.32 6.63 -16.45
CA PRO A 119 4.35 7.38 -17.22
C PRO A 119 3.96 8.70 -16.56
N ALA A 120 3.55 9.70 -17.36
CA ALA A 120 3.23 11.05 -16.89
C ALA A 120 2.08 11.09 -15.84
N ALA A 121 1.27 10.03 -15.75
CA ALA A 121 0.22 9.90 -14.74
C ALA A 121 0.80 9.74 -13.33
N PHE A 122 2.04 9.27 -13.21
CA PHE A 122 2.71 9.07 -11.93
C PHE A 122 3.63 10.24 -11.59
N ALA A 123 3.86 10.47 -10.30
CA ALA A 123 4.81 11.45 -9.82
C ALA A 123 5.58 10.92 -8.60
N PRO A 124 6.89 11.16 -8.51
CA PRO A 124 7.65 10.87 -7.32
C PRO A 124 7.16 11.68 -6.10
N VAL A 125 7.34 11.09 -4.93
CA VAL A 125 7.08 11.73 -3.64
C VAL A 125 8.32 11.62 -2.76
N PRO A 126 8.65 12.63 -1.92
CA PRO A 126 9.81 12.57 -1.04
C PRO A 126 9.63 11.56 0.09
N LEU A 127 10.75 11.12 0.63
CA LEU A 127 10.80 10.38 1.89
C LEU A 127 10.63 11.35 3.07
N ALA A 128 9.96 10.90 4.13
CA ALA A 128 9.87 11.64 5.38
C ALA A 128 11.27 11.92 5.97
N ASP A 129 11.37 12.93 6.83
CA ASP A 129 12.62 13.33 7.44
C ASP A 129 13.22 12.21 8.30
N ALA A 130 14.55 12.08 8.27
CA ALA A 130 15.28 11.02 8.99
C ALA A 130 15.01 11.03 10.51
N GLY A 131 14.78 12.21 11.09
CA GLY A 131 14.49 12.38 12.51
C GLY A 131 13.02 12.22 12.90
N ARG A 132 12.13 11.93 11.97
CA ARG A 132 10.70 11.78 12.25
C ARG A 132 10.44 10.60 13.18
N THR A 133 9.90 10.90 14.35
CA THR A 133 9.48 9.90 15.35
C THR A 133 7.97 9.76 15.33
N VAL A 134 7.48 8.54 15.16
CA VAL A 134 6.06 8.22 15.23
C VAL A 134 5.66 8.02 16.68
N VAL A 135 4.60 8.71 17.09
CA VAL A 135 4.03 8.59 18.44
C VAL A 135 2.60 8.06 18.37
N PRO A 136 2.08 7.48 19.47
CA PRO A 136 0.68 7.05 19.53
C PRO A 136 -0.28 8.19 19.21
N GLY A 137 -1.25 7.91 18.34
CA GLY A 137 -2.23 8.90 17.93
C GLY A 137 -1.85 9.68 16.67
N ASP A 138 -0.62 9.57 16.16
CA ASP A 138 -0.25 10.14 14.86
C ASP A 138 -1.13 9.53 13.76
N GLU A 139 -1.60 10.39 12.87
CA GLU A 139 -2.45 10.01 11.72
C GLU A 139 -1.62 9.90 10.45
N PHE A 140 -1.90 8.86 9.68
CA PHE A 140 -1.24 8.58 8.42
C PHE A 140 -2.24 8.20 7.34
N ILE A 141 -1.99 8.62 6.10
CA ILE A 141 -2.74 8.16 4.94
C ILE A 141 -2.05 6.91 4.41
N VAL A 142 -2.75 5.78 4.41
CA VAL A 142 -2.31 4.54 3.76
C VAL A 142 -3.03 4.43 2.43
N ALA A 143 -2.29 4.21 1.33
CA ALA A 143 -2.89 4.12 0.01
C ALA A 143 -2.35 2.93 -0.77
N GLY A 144 -3.23 2.08 -1.31
CA GLY A 144 -2.80 0.86 -1.99
C GLY A 144 -3.73 0.38 -3.09
N ASN A 145 -3.26 -0.63 -3.82
CA ASN A 145 -3.96 -1.29 -4.94
C ASN A 145 -4.57 -2.64 -4.53
N GLY A 146 -4.52 -2.99 -3.24
CA GLY A 146 -4.94 -4.29 -2.74
C GLY A 146 -6.42 -4.59 -2.96
N VAL A 147 -6.85 -5.79 -2.56
CA VAL A 147 -8.24 -6.22 -2.70
C VAL A 147 -9.12 -5.60 -1.62
N THR A 148 -10.41 -5.40 -1.94
CA THR A 148 -11.43 -4.99 -0.97
C THR A 148 -12.08 -6.16 -0.27
N VAL A 149 -12.08 -7.31 -0.94
CA VAL A 149 -12.61 -8.56 -0.42
C VAL A 149 -11.48 -9.58 -0.44
N ARG A 150 -11.06 -10.00 0.75
CA ARG A 150 -10.00 -11.00 0.89
C ARG A 150 -10.35 -12.26 0.09
N GLY A 151 -9.40 -12.71 -0.73
CA GLY A 151 -9.57 -13.88 -1.60
C GLY A 151 -10.22 -13.59 -2.96
N ASP A 152 -10.75 -12.39 -3.21
CA ASP A 152 -11.25 -12.01 -4.54
C ASP A 152 -10.31 -10.99 -5.20
N GLY A 153 -9.37 -11.49 -6.00
CA GLY A 153 -8.39 -10.66 -6.74
C GLY A 153 -9.00 -9.65 -7.70
N ARG A 154 -10.25 -9.87 -8.16
CA ARG A 154 -10.94 -8.94 -9.07
C ARG A 154 -11.32 -7.62 -8.41
N THR A 155 -11.28 -7.57 -7.08
CA THR A 155 -11.62 -6.37 -6.31
C THR A 155 -10.42 -5.45 -6.05
N GLY A 156 -9.22 -5.82 -6.49
CA GLY A 156 -8.00 -5.03 -6.43
C GLY A 156 -7.74 -4.17 -7.68
N GLY A 157 -6.61 -3.47 -7.70
CA GLY A 157 -6.13 -2.69 -8.86
C GLY A 157 -6.55 -1.22 -8.90
N THR A 158 -7.53 -0.80 -8.11
CA THR A 158 -7.87 0.62 -7.91
C THR A 158 -7.12 1.16 -6.70
N VAL A 159 -6.42 2.29 -6.83
CA VAL A 159 -5.79 2.94 -5.69
C VAL A 159 -6.86 3.49 -4.75
N ARG A 160 -6.81 3.10 -3.49
CA ARG A 160 -7.68 3.61 -2.44
C ARG A 160 -6.86 4.08 -1.27
N ALA A 161 -7.45 4.92 -0.44
CA ALA A 161 -6.77 5.47 0.71
C ALA A 161 -7.66 5.51 1.94
N ALA A 162 -7.04 5.34 3.10
CA ALA A 162 -7.68 5.52 4.39
C ALA A 162 -6.72 6.20 5.36
N THR A 163 -7.25 7.05 6.24
CA THR A 163 -6.49 7.57 7.37
C THR A 163 -6.54 6.55 8.50
N LEU A 164 -5.37 6.12 8.93
CA LEU A 164 -5.16 5.20 10.04
C LEU A 164 -4.33 5.88 11.12
N VAL A 165 -4.44 5.41 12.35
CA VAL A 165 -3.82 6.01 13.53
C VAL A 165 -2.78 5.06 14.12
N ALA A 166 -1.63 5.62 14.52
CA ALA A 166 -0.57 4.84 15.17
C ALA A 166 -1.00 4.35 16.56
N THR A 167 -0.77 3.05 16.82
CA THR A 167 -1.02 2.44 18.13
C THR A 167 0.02 2.84 19.16
N GLY A 168 -0.26 2.68 20.45
CA GLY A 168 0.68 2.91 21.55
C GLY A 168 1.85 1.92 21.65
N GLN A 169 1.83 0.91 20.86
CA GLN A 169 2.87 -0.12 20.70
C GLN A 169 3.12 -0.24 19.21
N PRO A 170 4.25 -0.02 18.79
CA PRO A 170 5.47 -0.80 18.87
C PRO A 170 6.69 0.04 19.17
N GLY A 171 7.81 -0.61 19.42
CA GLY A 171 9.12 0.03 19.34
C GLY A 171 9.50 0.48 17.92
N THR A 172 10.73 0.91 17.73
CA THR A 172 11.27 1.51 16.49
C THR A 172 11.36 0.56 15.29
N LEU A 173 10.99 -0.73 15.43
CA LEU A 173 11.16 -1.75 14.40
C LEU A 173 9.97 -1.82 13.44
N GLN A 174 8.77 -1.47 13.89
CA GLN A 174 7.54 -1.46 13.11
C GLN A 174 6.62 -0.35 13.58
N ILE A 175 5.87 0.23 12.67
CA ILE A 175 4.70 1.06 12.97
C ILE A 175 3.47 0.15 12.85
N ARG A 176 2.52 0.27 13.78
CA ARG A 176 1.24 -0.42 13.74
C ARG A 176 0.13 0.60 13.69
N LEU A 177 -0.72 0.47 12.69
CA LEU A 177 -1.82 1.39 12.43
C LEU A 177 -3.15 0.63 12.55
N PHE A 178 -4.19 1.34 12.97
CA PHE A 178 -5.57 0.85 12.98
C PHE A 178 -6.55 1.94 12.55
N ASP A 179 -7.74 1.54 12.17
CA ASP A 179 -8.87 2.44 11.97
C ASP A 179 -9.32 3.02 13.33
N PRO A 180 -9.29 4.34 13.53
CA PRO A 180 -9.67 4.96 14.81
C PRO A 180 -11.12 4.67 15.23
N ALA A 181 -12.02 4.40 14.27
CA ALA A 181 -13.42 4.09 14.55
C ALA A 181 -13.63 2.67 15.12
N THR A 182 -12.75 1.72 14.77
CA THR A 182 -12.88 0.32 15.17
C THR A 182 -11.81 -0.14 16.15
N LYS A 183 -10.65 0.54 16.16
CA LYS A 183 -9.48 0.25 17.02
C LYS A 183 -9.00 -1.21 16.94
N GLY A 184 -9.24 -1.86 15.79
CA GLY A 184 -8.91 -3.27 15.58
C GLY A 184 -9.82 -4.28 16.28
N GLU A 185 -10.84 -3.86 17.00
CA GLU A 185 -11.82 -4.74 17.68
C GLU A 185 -12.86 -5.32 16.72
N ARG A 186 -13.17 -4.60 15.65
CA ARG A 186 -14.04 -4.97 14.53
C ARG A 186 -13.31 -4.72 13.23
N ALA A 187 -13.79 -5.31 12.13
CA ALA A 187 -13.29 -4.98 10.81
C ALA A 187 -13.55 -3.49 10.50
N GLY A 188 -12.49 -2.79 10.12
CA GLY A 188 -12.50 -1.38 9.76
C GLY A 188 -11.61 -1.15 8.55
N PHE A 189 -11.22 0.09 8.32
CA PHE A 189 -10.21 0.42 7.31
C PHE A 189 -8.89 -0.26 7.65
N GLY A 190 -8.23 -0.81 6.63
CA GLY A 190 -6.91 -1.42 6.80
C GLY A 190 -6.40 -2.06 5.54
N ALA A 191 -5.11 -2.40 5.55
CA ALA A 191 -4.47 -3.09 4.45
C ALA A 191 -4.99 -4.53 4.30
N CYS A 192 -4.92 -5.04 3.07
CA CYS A 192 -5.27 -6.40 2.72
C CYS A 192 -4.30 -6.97 1.67
N THR A 193 -4.61 -8.15 1.13
CA THR A 193 -3.82 -8.78 0.06
C THR A 193 -3.64 -7.81 -1.12
N GLY A 194 -2.40 -7.60 -1.53
CA GLY A 194 -2.04 -6.64 -2.58
C GLY A 194 -1.63 -5.25 -2.08
N ASP A 195 -1.92 -4.89 -0.83
CA ASP A 195 -1.41 -3.65 -0.22
C ASP A 195 0.01 -3.78 0.34
N SER A 196 0.63 -4.95 0.26
CA SER A 196 2.05 -5.15 0.56
C SER A 196 2.91 -4.14 -0.23
N GLY A 197 3.77 -3.37 0.45
CA GLY A 197 4.58 -2.31 -0.15
C GLY A 197 3.84 -1.00 -0.38
N ALA A 198 2.56 -0.90 -0.05
CA ALA A 198 1.78 0.33 -0.14
C ALA A 198 2.37 1.45 0.72
N PRO A 199 2.46 2.69 0.21
CA PRO A 199 2.96 3.81 0.97
C PRO A 199 2.07 4.17 2.15
N VAL A 200 2.74 4.56 3.22
CA VAL A 200 2.17 5.23 4.37
C VAL A 200 2.68 6.67 4.35
N PHE A 201 1.78 7.62 4.14
CA PHE A 201 2.11 9.02 4.01
C PHE A 201 1.83 9.78 5.30
N GLU A 202 2.72 10.70 5.66
CA GLU A 202 2.38 11.86 6.45
C GLU A 202 1.95 12.99 5.53
N ALA A 203 0.91 13.74 5.93
CA ALA A 203 0.36 14.82 5.10
C ALA A 203 0.96 16.19 5.42
N ALA A 204 1.44 16.40 6.63
CA ALA A 204 1.98 17.67 7.10
C ALA A 204 3.42 17.50 7.64
N PRO A 205 4.31 18.48 7.48
CA PRO A 205 4.10 19.77 6.80
C PRO A 205 4.02 19.66 5.26
N ARG A 206 4.39 18.52 4.70
CA ARG A 206 4.29 18.17 3.28
C ARG A 206 4.00 16.68 3.14
N LEU A 207 3.42 16.29 2.00
CA LEU A 207 3.22 14.89 1.68
C LEU A 207 4.58 14.18 1.55
N ALA A 208 4.82 13.18 2.40
CA ALA A 208 6.06 12.41 2.39
C ALA A 208 5.80 10.95 2.82
N VAL A 209 6.60 10.00 2.35
CA VAL A 209 6.46 8.59 2.70
C VAL A 209 7.26 8.29 3.98
N ILE A 210 6.56 7.88 5.05
CA ILE A 210 7.16 7.50 6.34
C ILE A 210 7.40 5.98 6.44
N GLY A 211 6.63 5.16 5.71
CA GLY A 211 6.69 3.72 5.77
C GLY A 211 6.06 3.02 4.58
N VAL A 212 6.25 1.71 4.50
CA VAL A 212 5.55 0.83 3.55
C VAL A 212 4.86 -0.32 4.29
N VAL A 213 3.67 -0.67 3.83
CA VAL A 213 2.89 -1.77 4.39
C VAL A 213 3.65 -3.10 4.23
N SER A 214 3.76 -3.84 5.32
CA SER A 214 4.45 -5.13 5.39
C SER A 214 3.49 -6.30 5.63
N TRP A 215 2.48 -6.12 6.48
CA TRP A 215 1.50 -7.14 6.83
C TRP A 215 0.19 -6.53 7.33
N SER A 216 -0.84 -7.36 7.46
CA SER A 216 -2.13 -6.97 8.04
C SER A 216 -2.72 -8.10 8.88
N THR A 217 -3.67 -7.76 9.74
CA THR A 217 -4.48 -8.72 10.50
C THR A 217 -5.96 -8.47 10.29
N GLY A 218 -6.77 -9.45 10.61
CA GLY A 218 -8.18 -9.25 10.89
C GLY A 218 -8.39 -8.62 12.29
N PRO A 219 -9.67 -8.39 12.67
CA PRO A 219 -10.02 -7.91 14.00
C PRO A 219 -9.43 -8.78 15.11
N LYS A 220 -9.08 -8.18 16.26
CA LYS A 220 -8.54 -8.88 17.43
C LYS A 220 -7.31 -9.75 17.11
N LEU A 221 -6.49 -9.28 16.16
CA LEU A 221 -5.28 -9.97 15.71
C LEU A 221 -5.52 -11.33 15.04
N THR A 222 -6.71 -11.61 14.58
CA THR A 222 -6.99 -12.82 13.79
C THR A 222 -6.33 -12.73 12.43
N ASP A 223 -6.21 -13.85 11.73
CA ASP A 223 -5.77 -13.86 10.34
C ASP A 223 -6.79 -13.12 9.46
N GLY A 224 -6.33 -12.16 8.65
CA GLY A 224 -7.24 -11.37 7.82
C GLY A 224 -6.80 -9.95 7.50
N CYS A 225 -7.81 -9.11 7.30
CA CYS A 225 -7.66 -7.72 6.91
C CYS A 225 -8.58 -6.83 7.77
N GLY A 226 -8.29 -5.50 7.81
CA GLY A 226 -9.16 -4.54 8.50
C GLY A 226 -9.03 -4.50 10.03
N GLY A 227 -8.04 -5.18 10.60
CA GLY A 227 -7.59 -5.04 11.98
C GLY A 227 -6.38 -4.11 12.08
N LEU A 228 -5.19 -4.66 12.37
CA LEU A 228 -3.94 -3.88 12.32
C LEU A 228 -3.33 -3.90 10.92
N THR A 229 -2.72 -2.78 10.56
CA THR A 229 -1.82 -2.64 9.43
C THR A 229 -0.39 -2.46 9.95
N GLY A 230 0.48 -3.42 9.67
CA GLY A 230 1.89 -3.39 10.05
C GLY A 230 2.74 -2.74 8.97
N VAL A 231 3.62 -1.83 9.37
CA VAL A 231 4.37 -0.95 8.48
C VAL A 231 5.86 -1.02 8.79
N THR A 232 6.68 -1.14 7.76
CA THR A 232 8.14 -1.00 7.86
C THR A 232 8.49 0.49 7.86
N PRO A 233 9.07 1.05 8.94
CA PRO A 233 9.41 2.47 9.03
C PRO A 233 10.62 2.79 8.15
N LEU A 234 10.49 3.72 7.20
CA LEU A 234 11.57 4.08 6.27
C LEU A 234 12.65 4.94 6.91
N THR A 235 12.34 5.68 7.97
CA THR A 235 13.33 6.45 8.73
C THR A 235 14.52 5.60 9.17
N ARG A 236 14.25 4.35 9.57
CA ARG A 236 15.26 3.35 9.95
C ARG A 236 16.15 2.91 8.78
N TYR A 237 15.59 2.85 7.59
CA TYR A 237 16.26 2.32 6.40
C TYR A 237 16.64 3.43 5.41
N ARG A 238 16.43 4.70 5.77
CA ARG A 238 16.61 5.86 4.89
C ARG A 238 18.01 5.94 4.29
N ALA A 239 19.07 5.71 5.10
CA ALA A 239 20.44 5.72 4.61
C ALA A 239 20.66 4.68 3.50
N TRP A 240 20.20 3.45 3.70
CA TRP A 240 20.28 2.40 2.70
C TRP A 240 19.47 2.73 1.43
N ILE A 241 18.27 3.30 1.58
CA ILE A 241 17.43 3.69 0.45
C ILE A 241 18.14 4.75 -0.39
N VAL A 242 18.67 5.80 0.23
CA VAL A 242 19.37 6.89 -0.47
C VAL A 242 20.63 6.37 -1.18
N GLU A 243 21.47 5.62 -0.48
CA GLU A 243 22.69 5.04 -1.04
C GLU A 243 22.38 4.10 -2.21
N THR A 244 21.37 3.25 -2.08
CA THR A 244 20.96 2.31 -3.11
C THR A 244 20.36 3.02 -4.32
N ALA A 245 19.54 4.06 -4.10
CA ALA A 245 19.02 4.88 -5.19
C ALA A 245 20.15 5.52 -6.02
N VAL A 246 21.17 6.07 -5.36
CA VAL A 246 22.37 6.61 -6.04
C VAL A 246 23.09 5.53 -6.85
N LYS A 247 23.30 4.34 -6.28
CA LYS A 247 23.92 3.19 -6.99
C LYS A 247 23.10 2.73 -8.19
N MET A 248 21.79 2.89 -8.14
CA MET A 248 20.87 2.60 -9.24
C MET A 248 20.73 3.76 -10.24
N GLY A 249 21.48 4.85 -10.05
CA GLY A 249 21.44 6.02 -10.92
C GLY A 249 20.12 6.79 -10.86
N ALA A 250 19.46 6.81 -9.71
CA ALA A 250 18.20 7.53 -9.50
C ALA A 250 18.38 8.71 -8.54
N ALA A 251 17.85 9.89 -8.92
CA ALA A 251 17.75 11.05 -8.05
C ALA A 251 16.40 11.02 -7.34
N LEU A 252 16.43 10.97 -6.00
CA LEU A 252 15.21 10.98 -5.20
C LEU A 252 14.50 12.35 -5.26
N ALA A 253 13.18 12.35 -5.10
CA ALA A 253 12.41 13.57 -4.92
C ALA A 253 12.89 14.33 -3.67
N PRO A 254 12.99 15.68 -3.71
CA PRO A 254 13.47 16.52 -2.62
C PRO A 254 12.53 16.57 -1.42
#